data_0b0f1f1d131c94269fcf5f9f18d2655e
#
_entry.id   0b0f1f1d131c94269fcf5f9f18d2655e
#
_cell.length_a   1.000
_cell.length_b   1.000
_cell.length_c   1.000
_cell.angle_alpha   90.00
_cell.angle_beta   90.00
_cell.angle_gamma   90.00
#
_symmetry.space_group_name_H-M   'P 1'
#
loop_
_entity.id
_entity.type
_entity.pdbx_description
1 polymer ?
#
loop_
_entity_poly.entity_id
_entity_poly.type
_entity_poly.pdbx_seq_one_letter_code
_entity_poly.pdbx_strand_id
1 'polypeptide(L)'
;MPTKRTPRSTKGKAGKPAKPAEPDRFTEDGRKIVRLEKTRAHQKYLLKDGSQVPGASTICKVGDDQSNLITWAWNLGNAGQDFRKVRDKAADIGTICHFLIECHFHGWVPDLSEYAPEDVVRATIAFGNFKTFWDEQELTVLEPEVQLVSEEHMFGGTIDAPSVDKQGRIVLLDWKTSSGIYLSQKLQLAAYERLWNENRKDQIVQRRAVVRIGKDRADDHSIEWMFSSAPEWEYFKARLELYYAGQRYKKAA
;
A
#
# COMPACT_ATOMS: atom_id res chain seq x y z
N MET A 1 -38.20 -37.21 -27.11
CA MET A 1 -38.74 -36.01 -26.42
C MET A 1 -37.61 -35.32 -25.69
N PRO A 2 -37.23 -34.05 -25.98
CA PRO A 2 -36.17 -33.35 -25.27
C PRO A 2 -36.74 -32.62 -24.04
N THR A 3 -36.16 -32.86 -22.88
CA THR A 3 -36.51 -32.24 -21.62
C THR A 3 -36.03 -30.78 -21.58
N LYS A 4 -36.98 -29.85 -21.37
CA LYS A 4 -36.76 -28.40 -21.17
C LYS A 4 -36.02 -28.18 -19.88
N ARG A 5 -34.80 -27.59 -19.94
CA ARG A 5 -34.07 -27.04 -18.78
C ARG A 5 -34.61 -25.63 -18.46
N THR A 6 -35.17 -25.44 -17.29
CA THR A 6 -35.55 -24.15 -16.72
C THR A 6 -34.34 -23.30 -16.39
N PRO A 7 -34.30 -21.99 -16.66
CA PRO A 7 -33.18 -21.13 -16.31
C PRO A 7 -33.14 -20.91 -14.79
N ARG A 8 -31.93 -21.08 -14.22
CA ARG A 8 -31.63 -20.88 -12.80
C ARG A 8 -31.57 -19.37 -12.52
N SER A 9 -32.52 -18.87 -11.74
CA SER A 9 -32.58 -17.49 -11.26
C SER A 9 -31.32 -17.18 -10.41
N THR A 10 -30.49 -16.26 -10.86
CA THR A 10 -29.40 -15.66 -10.07
C THR A 10 -30.00 -14.59 -9.16
N LYS A 11 -30.30 -14.96 -7.91
CA LYS A 11 -30.59 -13.97 -6.87
C LYS A 11 -29.30 -13.18 -6.58
N GLY A 12 -29.25 -11.93 -7.02
CA GLY A 12 -28.25 -10.97 -6.63
C GLY A 12 -28.24 -10.85 -5.09
N LYS A 13 -27.07 -11.09 -4.47
CA LYS A 13 -26.88 -10.78 -3.05
C LYS A 13 -26.98 -9.27 -2.89
N ALA A 14 -28.05 -8.78 -2.29
CA ALA A 14 -28.14 -7.41 -1.81
C ALA A 14 -26.98 -7.15 -0.85
N GLY A 15 -26.14 -6.16 -1.16
CA GLY A 15 -25.03 -5.73 -0.29
C GLY A 15 -25.60 -5.30 1.07
N LYS A 16 -24.95 -5.67 2.16
CA LYS A 16 -25.28 -5.14 3.48
C LYS A 16 -25.24 -3.61 3.42
N PRO A 17 -26.22 -2.90 4.00
CA PRO A 17 -26.17 -1.45 4.09
C PRO A 17 -24.88 -1.02 4.80
N ALA A 18 -24.24 0.04 4.29
CA ALA A 18 -23.06 0.63 4.92
C ALA A 18 -23.44 1.06 6.34
N LYS A 19 -22.57 0.76 7.30
CA LYS A 19 -22.71 1.25 8.67
C LYS A 19 -22.77 2.78 8.63
N PRO A 20 -23.69 3.45 9.36
CA PRO A 20 -23.66 4.90 9.44
C PRO A 20 -22.30 5.36 9.95
N ALA A 21 -21.77 6.44 9.35
CA ALA A 21 -20.51 7.03 9.77
C ALA A 21 -20.59 7.43 11.25
N GLU A 22 -19.62 6.99 12.06
CA GLU A 22 -19.51 7.44 13.44
C GLU A 22 -19.20 8.96 13.44
N PRO A 23 -19.76 9.73 14.39
CA PRO A 23 -19.44 11.16 14.48
C PRO A 23 -17.94 11.38 14.75
N ASP A 24 -17.40 12.46 14.20
CA ASP A 24 -16.00 12.85 14.45
C ASP A 24 -15.77 13.03 15.96
N ARG A 25 -14.70 12.41 16.47
CA ARG A 25 -14.27 12.50 17.86
C ARG A 25 -13.04 13.39 17.95
N PHE A 26 -12.96 14.19 19.02
CA PHE A 26 -11.85 15.11 19.27
C PHE A 26 -11.33 14.93 20.70
N THR A 27 -10.06 15.21 20.89
CA THR A 27 -9.43 15.33 22.22
C THR A 27 -9.81 16.67 22.86
N GLU A 28 -9.51 16.86 24.15
CA GLU A 28 -9.74 18.12 24.86
C GLU A 28 -8.96 19.30 24.25
N ASP A 29 -7.79 19.05 23.67
CA ASP A 29 -6.96 20.04 22.97
C ASP A 29 -7.37 20.23 21.48
N GLY A 30 -8.50 19.65 21.06
CA GLY A 30 -9.11 19.86 19.74
C GLY A 30 -8.53 19.02 18.59
N ARG A 31 -7.62 18.07 18.84
CA ARG A 31 -7.10 17.17 17.79
C ARG A 31 -8.13 16.11 17.42
N LYS A 32 -8.26 15.83 16.13
CA LYS A 32 -9.16 14.80 15.63
C LYS A 32 -8.67 13.40 16.02
N ILE A 33 -9.55 12.58 16.60
CA ILE A 33 -9.30 11.17 16.90
C ILE A 33 -9.79 10.35 15.71
N VAL A 34 -8.89 9.59 15.09
CA VAL A 34 -9.21 8.76 13.93
C VAL A 34 -8.99 7.29 14.28
N ARG A 35 -10.01 6.46 14.02
CA ARG A 35 -9.94 5.00 14.24
C ARG A 35 -9.40 4.31 13.01
N LEU A 36 -8.43 3.41 13.20
CA LEU A 36 -8.00 2.47 12.17
C LEU A 36 -8.91 1.24 12.20
N GLU A 37 -9.80 1.12 11.21
CA GLU A 37 -10.70 -0.03 11.10
C GLU A 37 -9.95 -1.25 10.53
N LYS A 38 -10.11 -2.41 11.18
CA LYS A 38 -9.47 -3.68 10.75
C LYS A 38 -10.03 -4.21 9.42
N THR A 39 -11.27 -3.86 9.11
CA THR A 39 -11.98 -4.26 7.89
C THR A 39 -12.02 -3.16 6.82
N ARG A 40 -10.96 -2.34 6.76
CA ARG A 40 -10.89 -1.28 5.75
C ARG A 40 -11.11 -1.90 4.36
N ALA A 41 -12.16 -1.49 3.68
CA ALA A 41 -12.43 -1.95 2.32
C ALA A 41 -11.22 -1.62 1.44
N HIS A 42 -10.77 -2.58 0.59
CA HIS A 42 -9.70 -2.31 -0.35
C HIS A 42 -10.03 -1.06 -1.16
N GLN A 43 -9.11 -0.12 -1.23
CA GLN A 43 -9.28 1.09 -2.02
C GLN A 43 -9.54 0.71 -3.48
N LYS A 44 -10.56 1.33 -4.07
CA LYS A 44 -10.87 1.15 -5.48
C LYS A 44 -10.27 2.32 -6.25
N TYR A 45 -9.52 1.99 -7.29
CA TYR A 45 -9.00 2.98 -8.22
C TYR A 45 -9.94 3.03 -9.43
N LEU A 46 -10.49 4.21 -9.70
CA LEU A 46 -11.48 4.40 -10.77
C LEU A 46 -10.93 5.41 -11.79
N LEU A 47 -11.03 5.06 -13.07
CA LEU A 47 -10.79 5.98 -14.18
C LEU A 47 -11.93 7.01 -14.28
N LYS A 48 -11.76 8.02 -15.11
CA LYS A 48 -12.77 9.07 -15.33
C LYS A 48 -14.10 8.55 -15.86
N ASP A 49 -14.09 7.44 -16.59
CA ASP A 49 -15.29 6.77 -17.09
C ASP A 49 -15.96 5.87 -16.03
N GLY A 50 -15.42 5.81 -14.80
CA GLY A 50 -15.90 5.00 -13.69
C GLY A 50 -15.43 3.55 -13.73
N SER A 51 -14.66 3.12 -14.71
CA SER A 51 -14.11 1.76 -14.77
C SER A 51 -13.06 1.55 -13.69
N GLN A 52 -13.11 0.37 -13.04
CA GLN A 52 -12.17 0.02 -11.98
C GLN A 52 -10.88 -0.57 -12.58
N VAL A 53 -9.74 -0.08 -12.10
CA VAL A 53 -8.40 -0.56 -12.48
C VAL A 53 -7.68 -1.20 -11.30
N PRO A 54 -6.67 -2.07 -11.57
CA PRO A 54 -5.87 -2.69 -10.52
C PRO A 54 -4.96 -1.65 -9.83
N GLY A 55 -4.67 -1.88 -8.54
CA GLY A 55 -3.64 -1.14 -7.84
C GLY A 55 -2.23 -1.59 -8.21
N ALA A 56 -1.25 -0.69 -8.13
CA ALA A 56 0.17 -0.97 -8.39
C ALA A 56 0.68 -2.18 -7.60
N SER A 57 0.32 -2.30 -6.31
CA SER A 57 0.70 -3.45 -5.47
C SER A 57 0.14 -4.80 -5.98
N THR A 58 -1.01 -4.79 -6.68
CA THR A 58 -1.56 -5.99 -7.33
C THR A 58 -0.72 -6.38 -8.54
N ILE A 59 -0.32 -5.40 -9.34
CA ILE A 59 0.51 -5.64 -10.53
C ILE A 59 1.91 -6.11 -10.14
N CYS A 60 2.51 -5.56 -9.08
CA CYS A 60 3.82 -5.99 -8.58
C CYS A 60 3.88 -7.48 -8.18
N LYS A 61 2.74 -8.12 -7.94
CA LYS A 61 2.65 -9.56 -7.61
C LYS A 61 2.45 -10.47 -8.83
N VAL A 62 2.18 -9.91 -10.01
CA VAL A 62 1.93 -10.69 -11.23
C VAL A 62 3.25 -11.28 -11.74
N GLY A 63 3.31 -12.60 -11.88
CA GLY A 63 4.53 -13.29 -12.33
C GLY A 63 5.70 -13.23 -11.34
N ASP A 64 5.42 -12.94 -10.06
CA ASP A 64 6.44 -12.92 -9.02
C ASP A 64 6.93 -14.33 -8.68
N ASP A 65 8.24 -14.48 -8.46
CA ASP A 65 8.80 -15.74 -7.99
C ASP A 65 8.39 -15.99 -6.53
N GLN A 66 7.63 -17.06 -6.31
CA GLN A 66 7.12 -17.43 -5.01
C GLN A 66 8.07 -18.35 -4.22
N SER A 67 9.24 -18.72 -4.76
CA SER A 67 10.15 -19.72 -4.19
C SER A 67 10.55 -19.37 -2.74
N ASN A 68 10.91 -18.11 -2.49
CA ASN A 68 11.26 -17.64 -1.15
C ASN A 68 10.07 -17.66 -0.19
N LEU A 69 8.88 -17.30 -0.67
CA LEU A 69 7.65 -17.33 0.13
C LEU A 69 7.26 -18.78 0.49
N ILE A 70 7.40 -19.71 -0.46
CA ILE A 70 7.14 -21.13 -0.24
C ILE A 70 8.14 -21.69 0.79
N THR A 71 9.43 -21.40 0.65
CA THR A 71 10.47 -21.81 1.60
C THR A 71 10.20 -21.26 3.00
N TRP A 72 9.83 -19.99 3.10
CA TRP A 72 9.47 -19.36 4.36
C TRP A 72 8.23 -20.03 5.00
N ALA A 73 7.18 -20.26 4.22
CA ALA A 73 5.97 -20.93 4.70
C ALA A 73 6.25 -22.38 5.17
N TRP A 74 7.12 -23.10 4.46
CA TRP A 74 7.59 -24.42 4.83
C TRP A 74 8.33 -24.41 6.19
N ASN A 75 9.28 -23.47 6.35
CA ASN A 75 10.05 -23.33 7.60
C ASN A 75 9.14 -23.03 8.80
N LEU A 76 8.15 -22.16 8.62
CA LEU A 76 7.15 -21.88 9.68
C LEU A 76 6.32 -23.11 10.01
N GLY A 77 5.88 -23.86 9.00
CA GLY A 77 5.15 -25.11 9.20
C GLY A 77 5.96 -26.15 9.99
N ASN A 78 7.24 -26.32 9.67
CA ASN A 78 8.16 -27.19 10.41
C ASN A 78 8.38 -26.74 11.85
N ALA A 79 8.29 -25.43 12.11
CA ALA A 79 8.34 -24.86 13.46
C ALA A 79 6.97 -24.90 14.20
N GLY A 80 5.95 -25.56 13.63
CA GLY A 80 4.62 -25.65 14.21
C GLY A 80 3.81 -24.34 14.15
N GLN A 81 4.21 -23.40 13.30
CA GLN A 81 3.56 -22.09 13.15
C GLN A 81 2.68 -22.06 11.88
N ASP A 82 1.49 -21.48 12.00
CA ASP A 82 0.64 -21.20 10.84
C ASP A 82 1.16 -19.95 10.11
N PHE A 83 1.72 -20.16 8.90
CA PHE A 83 2.29 -19.08 8.10
C PHE A 83 1.26 -17.98 7.77
N ARG A 84 -0.03 -18.31 7.67
CA ARG A 84 -1.09 -17.32 7.39
C ARG A 84 -1.23 -16.35 8.55
N LYS A 85 -1.25 -16.87 9.78
CA LYS A 85 -1.31 -16.03 10.99
C LYS A 85 -0.09 -15.12 11.12
N VAL A 86 1.11 -15.66 10.84
CA VAL A 86 2.35 -14.87 10.89
C VAL A 86 2.34 -13.79 9.82
N ARG A 87 1.91 -14.12 8.60
CA ARG A 87 1.76 -13.17 7.49
C ARG A 87 0.75 -12.07 7.82
N ASP A 88 -0.44 -12.45 8.29
CA ASP A 88 -1.52 -11.51 8.58
C ASP A 88 -1.14 -10.56 9.72
N LYS A 89 -0.48 -11.09 10.77
CA LYS A 89 0.10 -10.28 11.84
C LYS A 89 1.15 -9.29 11.31
N ALA A 90 2.02 -9.73 10.41
CA ALA A 90 3.02 -8.84 9.80
C ALA A 90 2.36 -7.73 8.95
N ALA A 91 1.24 -8.04 8.26
CA ALA A 91 0.45 -7.07 7.50
C ALA A 91 -0.26 -6.07 8.43
N ASP A 92 -0.84 -6.54 9.55
CA ASP A 92 -1.46 -5.67 10.56
C ASP A 92 -0.44 -4.65 11.11
N ILE A 93 0.77 -5.10 11.49
CA ILE A 93 1.83 -4.21 11.97
C ILE A 93 2.20 -3.15 10.92
N GLY A 94 2.33 -3.54 9.65
CA GLY A 94 2.57 -2.60 8.55
C GLY A 94 1.46 -1.57 8.42
N THR A 95 0.20 -2.02 8.43
CA THR A 95 -0.99 -1.16 8.33
C THR A 95 -1.05 -0.15 9.50
N ILE A 96 -0.80 -0.59 10.72
CA ILE A 96 -0.76 0.29 11.90
C ILE A 96 0.37 1.32 11.75
N CYS A 97 1.57 0.90 11.32
CA CYS A 97 2.70 1.81 11.15
C CYS A 97 2.41 2.91 10.12
N HIS A 98 1.89 2.57 8.94
CA HIS A 98 1.48 3.56 7.92
C HIS A 98 0.42 4.52 8.47
N PHE A 99 -0.57 4.00 9.20
CA PHE A 99 -1.59 4.85 9.82
C PHE A 99 -1.03 5.80 10.90
N LEU A 100 -0.06 5.35 11.69
CA LEU A 100 0.64 6.22 12.66
C LEU A 100 1.41 7.35 11.95
N ILE A 101 2.03 7.05 10.80
CA ILE A 101 2.71 8.05 9.97
C ILE A 101 1.70 9.05 9.38
N GLU A 102 0.58 8.56 8.84
CA GLU A 102 -0.52 9.40 8.33
C GLU A 102 -1.05 10.32 9.43
N CYS A 103 -1.35 9.78 10.62
CA CYS A 103 -1.77 10.56 11.78
C CYS A 103 -0.75 11.62 12.19
N HIS A 104 0.55 11.30 12.14
CA HIS A 104 1.62 12.24 12.46
C HIS A 104 1.61 13.45 11.52
N PHE A 105 1.50 13.22 10.20
CA PHE A 105 1.46 14.29 9.22
C PHE A 105 0.21 15.16 9.31
N HIS A 106 -0.93 14.58 9.69
CA HIS A 106 -2.18 15.31 9.87
C HIS A 106 -2.37 15.92 11.26
N GLY A 107 -1.52 15.60 12.24
CA GLY A 107 -1.72 15.99 13.64
C GLY A 107 -2.90 15.27 14.30
N TRP A 108 -3.34 14.13 13.80
CA TRP A 108 -4.43 13.34 14.35
C TRP A 108 -3.97 12.46 15.51
N VAL A 109 -4.94 12.04 16.33
CA VAL A 109 -4.72 11.07 17.41
C VAL A 109 -5.22 9.70 16.95
N PRO A 110 -4.35 8.66 16.87
CA PRO A 110 -4.75 7.34 16.42
C PRO A 110 -5.58 6.60 17.46
N ASP A 111 -6.70 6.00 17.05
CA ASP A 111 -7.45 5.00 17.83
C ASP A 111 -7.18 3.61 17.22
N LEU A 112 -6.38 2.82 17.92
CA LEU A 112 -5.93 1.48 17.52
C LEU A 112 -6.64 0.37 18.30
N SER A 113 -7.79 0.65 18.90
CA SER A 113 -8.51 -0.24 19.82
C SER A 113 -8.93 -1.58 19.21
N GLU A 114 -8.97 -1.69 17.87
CA GLU A 114 -9.29 -2.93 17.16
C GLU A 114 -8.09 -3.89 16.98
N TYR A 115 -6.87 -3.44 17.31
CA TYR A 115 -5.63 -4.21 17.08
C TYR A 115 -5.08 -4.81 18.37
N ALA A 116 -4.35 -5.93 18.22
CA ALA A 116 -3.71 -6.59 19.35
C ALA A 116 -2.58 -5.69 19.94
N PRO A 117 -2.48 -5.57 21.27
CA PRO A 117 -1.48 -4.71 21.90
C PRO A 117 -0.04 -4.99 21.46
N GLU A 118 0.32 -6.25 21.26
CA GLU A 118 1.67 -6.61 20.79
C GLU A 118 1.97 -6.15 19.36
N ASP A 119 0.96 -6.08 18.48
CA ASP A 119 1.11 -5.55 17.12
C ASP A 119 1.24 -4.03 17.14
N VAL A 120 0.48 -3.36 18.03
CA VAL A 120 0.59 -1.92 18.26
C VAL A 120 1.98 -1.55 18.78
N VAL A 121 2.54 -2.31 19.73
CA VAL A 121 3.90 -2.08 20.26
C VAL A 121 4.93 -2.16 19.13
N ARG A 122 4.89 -3.20 18.29
CA ARG A 122 5.84 -3.36 17.17
C ARG A 122 5.67 -2.27 16.11
N ALA A 123 4.45 -1.88 15.81
CA ALA A 123 4.16 -0.75 14.91
C ALA A 123 4.66 0.58 15.47
N THR A 124 4.56 0.79 16.79
CA THR A 124 5.09 1.97 17.47
C THR A 124 6.63 2.03 17.42
N ILE A 125 7.33 0.89 17.53
CA ILE A 125 8.78 0.82 17.31
C ILE A 125 9.11 1.24 15.88
N ALA A 126 8.41 0.69 14.89
CA ALA A 126 8.61 1.07 13.48
C ALA A 126 8.32 2.57 13.26
N PHE A 127 7.26 3.10 13.84
CA PHE A 127 6.96 4.52 13.78
C PHE A 127 8.05 5.38 14.45
N GLY A 128 8.65 4.92 15.55
CA GLY A 128 9.83 5.57 16.16
C GLY A 128 11.00 5.65 15.19
N ASN A 129 11.31 4.53 14.51
CA ASN A 129 12.35 4.46 13.50
C ASN A 129 12.04 5.36 12.28
N PHE A 130 10.76 5.46 11.89
CA PHE A 130 10.33 6.41 10.86
C PHE A 130 10.63 7.86 11.30
N LYS A 131 10.31 8.25 12.53
CA LYS A 131 10.56 9.62 13.01
C LYS A 131 12.05 9.94 13.01
N THR A 132 12.90 9.05 13.52
CA THR A 132 14.36 9.22 13.45
C THR A 132 14.82 9.47 12.01
N PHE A 133 14.39 8.61 11.07
CA PHE A 133 14.69 8.80 9.66
C PHE A 133 14.17 10.14 9.12
N TRP A 134 12.90 10.47 9.40
CA TRP A 134 12.24 11.66 8.86
C TRP A 134 12.92 12.96 9.29
N ASP A 135 13.26 13.05 10.57
CA ASP A 135 13.91 14.23 11.15
C ASP A 135 15.31 14.49 10.53
N GLU A 136 15.98 13.45 10.04
CA GLU A 136 17.28 13.55 9.36
C GLU A 136 17.19 14.04 7.90
N GLN A 137 16.01 13.87 7.26
CA GLN A 137 15.90 14.09 5.80
C GLN A 137 15.58 15.53 5.39
N GLU A 138 15.19 16.40 6.32
CA GLU A 138 14.83 17.80 6.04
C GLU A 138 13.81 17.93 4.89
N LEU A 139 12.81 17.06 4.87
CA LEU A 139 11.74 17.01 3.88
C LEU A 139 10.48 17.68 4.42
N THR A 140 9.71 18.27 3.53
CA THR A 140 8.34 18.73 3.82
C THR A 140 7.36 17.88 3.01
N VAL A 141 6.43 17.22 3.70
CA VAL A 141 5.38 16.46 3.04
C VAL A 141 4.43 17.41 2.30
N LEU A 142 4.07 17.09 1.07
CA LEU A 142 3.10 17.85 0.28
C LEU A 142 1.68 17.41 0.63
N GLU A 143 1.44 16.12 0.59
CA GLU A 143 0.15 15.50 0.86
C GLU A 143 0.39 14.03 1.23
N PRO A 144 -0.05 13.54 2.40
CA PRO A 144 0.07 12.12 2.76
C PRO A 144 -1.03 11.28 2.09
N GLU A 145 -0.74 10.00 1.81
CA GLU A 145 -1.69 9.01 1.29
C GLU A 145 -2.40 9.44 -0.01
N VAL A 146 -1.64 9.99 -0.97
CA VAL A 146 -2.19 10.49 -2.24
C VAL A 146 -2.66 9.37 -3.13
N GLN A 147 -3.96 9.31 -3.41
CA GLN A 147 -4.55 8.35 -4.32
C GLN A 147 -4.58 8.88 -5.75
N LEU A 148 -3.90 8.21 -6.67
CA LEU A 148 -3.80 8.58 -8.09
C LEU A 148 -4.16 7.41 -9.00
N VAL A 149 -4.58 7.73 -10.23
CA VAL A 149 -4.81 6.77 -11.32
C VAL A 149 -4.10 7.21 -12.59
N SER A 150 -3.66 6.25 -13.37
CA SER A 150 -3.15 6.47 -14.72
C SER A 150 -4.27 6.15 -15.71
N GLU A 151 -4.71 7.16 -16.46
CA GLU A 151 -5.64 6.99 -17.58
C GLU A 151 -4.94 6.32 -18.76
N GLU A 152 -3.65 6.62 -18.97
CA GLU A 152 -2.84 6.07 -20.05
C GLU A 152 -2.58 4.58 -19.88
N HIS A 153 -2.22 4.17 -18.66
CA HIS A 153 -1.78 2.79 -18.38
C HIS A 153 -2.82 1.95 -17.64
N MET A 154 -3.95 2.55 -17.24
CA MET A 154 -5.07 1.86 -16.58
C MET A 154 -4.68 1.11 -15.30
N PHE A 155 -3.99 1.80 -14.39
CA PHE A 155 -3.74 1.32 -13.03
C PHE A 155 -3.80 2.47 -12.04
N GLY A 156 -3.88 2.16 -10.75
CA GLY A 156 -3.88 3.18 -9.71
C GLY A 156 -2.93 2.83 -8.57
N GLY A 157 -2.75 3.76 -7.65
CA GLY A 157 -1.95 3.56 -6.45
C GLY A 157 -2.17 4.66 -5.43
N THR A 158 -1.78 4.38 -4.20
CA THR A 158 -1.72 5.37 -3.12
C THR A 158 -0.26 5.57 -2.77
N ILE A 159 0.21 6.80 -2.89
CA ILE A 159 1.60 7.19 -2.61
C ILE A 159 1.65 7.65 -1.16
N ASP A 160 2.54 7.09 -0.36
CA ASP A 160 2.59 7.30 1.08
C ASP A 160 2.82 8.77 1.45
N ALA A 161 3.89 9.39 0.96
CA ALA A 161 4.20 10.79 1.26
C ALA A 161 5.05 11.47 0.17
N PRO A 162 4.43 11.95 -0.90
CA PRO A 162 5.10 12.88 -1.81
C PRO A 162 5.58 14.10 -1.03
N SER A 163 6.84 14.44 -1.19
CA SER A 163 7.52 15.45 -0.39
C SER A 163 8.33 16.39 -1.27
N VAL A 164 8.78 17.50 -0.70
CA VAL A 164 9.72 18.43 -1.31
C VAL A 164 10.93 18.62 -0.39
N ASP A 165 12.13 18.62 -0.97
CA ASP A 165 13.36 18.90 -0.23
C ASP A 165 13.67 20.42 -0.21
N LYS A 166 14.72 20.82 0.52
CA LYS A 166 15.15 22.22 0.62
C LYS A 166 15.54 22.86 -0.70
N GLN A 167 15.84 22.07 -1.74
CA GLN A 167 16.14 22.53 -3.08
C GLN A 167 14.90 22.64 -3.98
N GLY A 168 13.71 22.39 -3.42
CA GLY A 168 12.45 22.41 -4.17
C GLY A 168 12.25 21.18 -5.06
N ARG A 169 13.04 20.10 -4.89
CA ARG A 169 12.91 18.88 -5.68
C ARG A 169 11.81 17.99 -5.12
N ILE A 170 11.00 17.43 -6.01
CA ILE A 170 9.97 16.44 -5.62
C ILE A 170 10.64 15.11 -5.30
N VAL A 171 10.31 14.58 -4.12
CA VAL A 171 10.84 13.35 -3.56
C VAL A 171 9.69 12.39 -3.29
N LEU A 172 9.72 11.20 -3.87
CA LEU A 172 8.81 10.12 -3.51
C LEU A 172 9.50 9.14 -2.58
N LEU A 173 8.87 8.88 -1.46
CA LEU A 173 9.28 7.88 -0.49
C LEU A 173 8.17 6.84 -0.31
N ASP A 174 8.57 5.58 -0.16
CA ASP A 174 7.68 4.45 0.09
C ASP A 174 8.21 3.68 1.30
N TRP A 175 7.40 3.62 2.37
CA TRP A 175 7.79 3.02 3.65
C TRP A 175 7.49 1.52 3.65
N LYS A 176 8.42 0.74 4.20
CA LYS A 176 8.22 -0.71 4.32
C LYS A 176 8.69 -1.23 5.67
N THR A 177 7.80 -1.97 6.35
CA THR A 177 8.13 -2.66 7.63
C THR A 177 8.64 -4.09 7.41
N SER A 178 9.06 -4.40 6.20
CA SER A 178 9.65 -5.70 5.81
C SER A 178 11.07 -5.88 6.35
N SER A 179 11.56 -7.13 6.34
CA SER A 179 12.93 -7.45 6.78
C SER A 179 14.02 -6.94 5.85
N GLY A 180 13.67 -6.59 4.60
CA GLY A 180 14.59 -6.06 3.59
C GLY A 180 13.86 -5.23 2.55
N ILE A 181 14.61 -4.63 1.63
CA ILE A 181 14.10 -3.94 0.45
C ILE A 181 14.06 -4.94 -0.71
N TYR A 182 12.89 -5.09 -1.34
CA TYR A 182 12.64 -6.10 -2.37
C TYR A 182 12.31 -5.46 -3.72
N LEU A 183 12.54 -6.21 -4.80
CA LEU A 183 12.25 -5.77 -6.18
C LEU A 183 10.81 -5.26 -6.33
N SER A 184 9.82 -5.95 -5.77
CA SER A 184 8.41 -5.54 -5.85
C SER A 184 8.14 -4.14 -5.30
N GLN A 185 8.90 -3.70 -4.30
CA GLN A 185 8.81 -2.35 -3.71
C GLN A 185 9.40 -1.29 -4.65
N LYS A 186 10.51 -1.62 -5.33
CA LYS A 186 11.11 -0.74 -6.34
C LYS A 186 10.21 -0.60 -7.57
N LEU A 187 9.58 -1.70 -8.02
CA LEU A 187 8.56 -1.66 -9.07
C LEU A 187 7.37 -0.79 -8.69
N GLN A 188 6.91 -0.89 -7.43
CA GLN A 188 5.82 -0.08 -6.90
C GLN A 188 6.18 1.40 -6.92
N LEU A 189 7.39 1.75 -6.49
CA LEU A 189 7.86 3.13 -6.46
C LEU A 189 8.02 3.71 -7.89
N ALA A 190 8.49 2.93 -8.85
CA ALA A 190 8.54 3.33 -10.26
C ALA A 190 7.12 3.58 -10.84
N ALA A 191 6.14 2.74 -10.47
CA ALA A 191 4.74 2.95 -10.84
C ALA A 191 4.19 4.23 -10.19
N TYR A 192 4.52 4.50 -8.94
CA TYR A 192 4.11 5.72 -8.22
C TYR A 192 4.70 6.99 -8.85
N GLU A 193 5.97 6.96 -9.27
CA GLU A 193 6.56 8.06 -10.03
C GLU A 193 5.77 8.35 -11.32
N ARG A 194 5.37 7.30 -12.03
CA ARG A 194 4.57 7.45 -13.25
C ARG A 194 3.20 8.05 -12.95
N LEU A 195 2.51 7.56 -11.91
CA LEU A 195 1.23 8.13 -11.45
C LEU A 195 1.38 9.60 -11.09
N TRP A 196 2.42 9.96 -10.33
CA TRP A 196 2.65 11.34 -9.93
C TRP A 196 2.90 12.25 -11.14
N ASN A 197 3.84 11.89 -12.00
CA ASN A 197 4.23 12.70 -13.16
C ASN A 197 3.08 12.88 -14.18
N GLU A 198 2.20 11.87 -14.32
CA GLU A 198 1.02 11.98 -15.19
C GLU A 198 -0.01 12.95 -14.62
N ASN A 199 -0.21 12.95 -13.29
CA ASN A 199 -1.25 13.74 -12.63
C ASN A 199 -0.77 15.13 -12.14
N ARG A 200 0.54 15.36 -12.03
CA ARG A 200 1.19 16.57 -11.50
C ARG A 200 2.29 17.06 -12.44
N LYS A 201 1.91 17.48 -13.65
CA LYS A 201 2.86 17.79 -14.74
C LYS A 201 3.87 18.88 -14.39
N ASP A 202 3.52 19.80 -13.48
CA ASP A 202 4.39 20.90 -13.05
C ASP A 202 5.30 20.51 -11.85
N GLN A 203 5.17 19.28 -11.33
CA GLN A 203 5.88 18.78 -10.17
C GLN A 203 6.53 17.42 -10.45
N ILE A 204 7.42 17.37 -11.42
CA ILE A 204 8.07 16.12 -11.85
C ILE A 204 8.99 15.59 -10.74
N VAL A 205 8.93 14.28 -10.50
CA VAL A 205 9.76 13.59 -9.51
C VAL A 205 11.24 13.64 -9.89
N GLN A 206 12.08 14.14 -9.00
CA GLN A 206 13.53 14.16 -9.18
C GLN A 206 14.26 13.12 -8.32
N ARG A 207 13.68 12.77 -7.17
CA ARG A 207 14.28 11.81 -6.23
C ARG A 207 13.26 10.78 -5.78
N ARG A 208 13.70 9.58 -5.55
CA ARG A 208 12.87 8.48 -5.06
C ARG A 208 13.67 7.48 -4.25
N ALA A 209 13.06 6.95 -3.18
CA ALA A 209 13.68 5.94 -2.36
C ALA A 209 12.65 5.01 -1.72
N VAL A 210 13.05 3.75 -1.53
CA VAL A 210 12.36 2.84 -0.62
C VAL A 210 13.02 2.96 0.76
N VAL A 211 12.21 3.17 1.78
CA VAL A 211 12.65 3.29 3.17
C VAL A 211 12.16 2.09 3.96
N ARG A 212 13.10 1.24 4.38
CA ARG A 212 12.79 0.15 5.31
C ARG A 212 12.81 0.68 6.74
N ILE A 213 11.76 0.39 7.47
CA ILE A 213 11.58 0.78 8.87
C ILE A 213 11.42 -0.52 9.68
N GLY A 214 12.42 -0.85 10.51
CA GLY A 214 12.40 -2.04 11.37
C GLY A 214 11.32 -1.92 12.45
N LYS A 215 10.77 -3.08 12.85
CA LYS A 215 9.67 -3.16 13.82
C LYS A 215 10.01 -3.93 15.08
N ASP A 216 11.26 -4.38 15.19
CA ASP A 216 11.69 -5.28 16.27
C ASP A 216 12.67 -4.62 17.24
N ARG A 217 13.32 -3.52 16.83
CA ARG A 217 14.25 -2.74 17.65
C ARG A 217 14.29 -1.28 17.22
N ALA A 218 14.71 -0.41 18.13
CA ALA A 218 14.98 1.00 17.84
C ALA A 218 16.21 1.15 16.93
N ASP A 219 16.32 2.29 16.27
CA ASP A 219 17.42 2.69 15.37
C ASP A 219 17.66 1.67 14.23
N ASP A 220 16.58 1.03 13.79
CA ASP A 220 16.59 0.05 12.71
C ASP A 220 15.84 0.57 11.49
N HIS A 221 16.50 1.43 10.71
CA HIS A 221 16.00 1.86 9.42
C HIS A 221 17.11 1.79 8.36
N SER A 222 16.70 1.73 7.09
CA SER A 222 17.62 1.81 5.96
C SER A 222 16.89 2.40 4.76
N ILE A 223 17.65 3.11 3.92
CA ILE A 223 17.12 3.76 2.72
C ILE A 223 17.88 3.27 1.49
N GLU A 224 17.15 3.02 0.42
CA GLU A 224 17.72 2.76 -0.90
C GLU A 224 17.21 3.79 -1.90
N TRP A 225 18.12 4.71 -2.28
CA TRP A 225 17.86 5.71 -3.30
C TRP A 225 17.94 5.09 -4.69
N MET A 226 16.94 5.38 -5.52
CA MET A 226 16.92 4.98 -6.93
C MET A 226 17.30 6.18 -7.81
N PHE A 227 18.42 6.05 -8.53
CA PHE A 227 18.88 7.11 -9.46
C PHE A 227 18.02 7.19 -10.72
N SER A 228 17.47 6.07 -11.14
CA SER A 228 16.54 5.94 -12.25
C SER A 228 15.46 4.92 -11.88
N SER A 229 14.27 5.10 -12.36
CA SER A 229 13.18 4.11 -12.26
C SER A 229 12.88 3.42 -13.60
N ALA A 230 13.68 3.72 -14.65
CA ALA A 230 13.38 3.23 -15.99
C ALA A 230 13.38 1.69 -16.10
N PRO A 231 14.36 0.93 -15.57
CA PRO A 231 14.32 -0.52 -15.61
C PRO A 231 13.13 -1.12 -14.86
N GLU A 232 12.84 -0.58 -13.67
CA GLU A 232 11.71 -1.01 -12.85
C GLU A 232 10.38 -0.69 -13.52
N TRP A 233 10.27 0.47 -14.18
CA TRP A 233 9.09 0.82 -14.93
C TRP A 233 8.85 -0.11 -16.12
N GLU A 234 9.88 -0.43 -16.90
CA GLU A 234 9.77 -1.40 -18.00
C GLU A 234 9.30 -2.77 -17.50
N TYR A 235 9.83 -3.22 -16.37
CA TYR A 235 9.42 -4.49 -15.78
C TYR A 235 7.98 -4.40 -15.23
N PHE A 236 7.60 -3.30 -14.60
CA PHE A 236 6.22 -3.09 -14.15
C PHE A 236 5.23 -3.11 -15.32
N LYS A 237 5.56 -2.46 -16.45
CA LYS A 237 4.73 -2.49 -17.66
C LYS A 237 4.51 -3.91 -18.19
N ALA A 238 5.56 -4.72 -18.24
CA ALA A 238 5.44 -6.11 -18.67
C ALA A 238 4.49 -6.91 -17.76
N ARG A 239 4.55 -6.70 -16.44
CA ARG A 239 3.61 -7.31 -15.48
C ARG A 239 2.17 -6.80 -15.66
N LEU A 240 2.01 -5.52 -15.96
CA LEU A 240 0.70 -4.91 -16.23
C LEU A 240 0.06 -5.49 -17.50
N GLU A 241 0.84 -5.66 -18.56
CA GLU A 241 0.39 -6.33 -19.79
C GLU A 241 -0.01 -7.78 -19.53
N LEU A 242 0.79 -8.52 -18.74
CA LEU A 242 0.48 -9.90 -18.36
C LEU A 242 -0.81 -9.96 -17.52
N TYR A 243 -1.03 -9.02 -16.60
CA TYR A 243 -2.28 -8.92 -15.85
C TYR A 243 -3.47 -8.78 -16.77
N TYR A 244 -3.44 -7.83 -17.71
CA TYR A 244 -4.56 -7.59 -18.63
C TYR A 244 -4.75 -8.72 -19.63
N ALA A 245 -3.68 -9.36 -20.10
CA ALA A 245 -3.77 -10.58 -20.91
C ALA A 245 -4.52 -11.69 -20.16
N GLY A 246 -4.19 -11.90 -18.88
CA GLY A 246 -4.91 -12.84 -18.03
C GLY A 246 -6.38 -12.51 -17.81
N GLN A 247 -6.72 -11.21 -17.66
CA GLN A 247 -8.12 -10.78 -17.55
C GLN A 247 -8.90 -11.02 -18.86
N ARG A 248 -8.30 -10.74 -20.02
CA ARG A 248 -8.93 -11.03 -21.32
C ARG A 248 -9.19 -12.52 -21.50
N TYR A 249 -8.21 -13.36 -21.19
CA TYR A 249 -8.36 -14.83 -21.26
C TYR A 249 -9.53 -15.33 -20.39
N LYS A 250 -9.62 -14.87 -19.13
CA LYS A 250 -10.71 -15.26 -18.22
C LYS A 250 -12.11 -14.83 -18.68
N LYS A 251 -12.21 -13.74 -19.46
CA LYS A 251 -13.50 -13.28 -20.02
C LYS A 251 -13.89 -14.06 -21.27
N ALA A 252 -12.92 -14.65 -21.97
CA ALA A 252 -13.14 -15.42 -23.19
C ALA A 252 -13.40 -16.92 -22.94
N ALA A 253 -13.02 -17.43 -21.76
CA ALA A 253 -13.24 -18.79 -21.28
C ALA A 253 -14.58 -18.94 -20.55
#